data_d67e49fbe402b8f700c7e5ba6e56f6d6
#
_entry.id   d67e49fbe402b8f700c7e5ba6e56f6d6
#
_cell.length_a   1.000
_cell.length_b   1.000
_cell.length_c   1.000
_cell.angle_alpha   90.00
_cell.angle_beta   90.00
_cell.angle_gamma   90.00
#
_symmetry.space_group_name_H-M   'P 1'
#
loop_
_entity.id
_entity.type
_entity.pdbx_description
1 polymer ?
#
loop_
_entity_poly.entity_id
_entity_poly.type
_entity_poly.pdbx_seq_one_letter_code
_entity_poly.pdbx_strand_id
1 'polypeptide(L)'
;MADSRLAGFYRQSLGDRLRSLGDAGFLQPGDVERLLAGKPLLPADTADSMVENVIGVFGLPFAVAPNFVVNGHDYVVPMVVEEPSVVAAVSGAARLFRQSGGFDVTADDPLAIGQVQIVDVDDPDAAVGMLYAAEEDLIAAANELQQKLVARGGRV
;
A
#
# COMPACT_ATOMS: atom_id res chain seq x y z
N MET A 1 -21.12 9.78 3.05
CA MET A 1 -19.93 9.02 3.47
C MET A 1 -19.97 7.66 2.81
N ALA A 2 -18.83 7.13 2.36
CA ALA A 2 -18.75 5.78 1.83
C ALA A 2 -19.16 4.76 2.91
N ASP A 3 -19.85 3.68 2.51
CA ASP A 3 -20.27 2.62 3.43
C ASP A 3 -19.72 1.28 2.91
N SER A 4 -18.83 0.67 3.67
CA SER A 4 -18.17 -0.59 3.29
C SER A 4 -19.03 -1.85 3.54
N ARG A 5 -20.28 -1.71 4.01
CA ARG A 5 -21.23 -2.81 4.19
C ARG A 5 -21.86 -3.22 2.85
N LEU A 6 -21.13 -3.90 2.03
CA LEU A 6 -21.59 -4.36 0.72
C LEU A 6 -22.39 -5.66 0.86
N ALA A 7 -23.69 -5.54 1.20
CA ALA A 7 -24.57 -6.68 1.42
C ALA A 7 -24.69 -7.58 0.18
N GLY A 8 -24.46 -8.88 0.34
CA GLY A 8 -24.55 -9.85 -0.76
C GLY A 8 -23.43 -9.74 -1.82
N PHE A 9 -22.39 -8.95 -1.59
CA PHE A 9 -21.32 -8.68 -2.54
C PHE A 9 -20.71 -9.94 -3.16
N TYR A 10 -20.48 -10.98 -2.37
CA TYR A 10 -19.93 -12.25 -2.83
C TYR A 10 -20.84 -13.03 -3.82
N ARG A 11 -22.14 -12.72 -3.85
CA ARG A 11 -23.12 -13.34 -4.77
C ARG A 11 -23.25 -12.61 -6.09
N GLN A 12 -22.72 -11.41 -6.18
CA GLN A 12 -22.76 -10.59 -7.38
C GLN A 12 -21.80 -11.11 -8.46
N SER A 13 -22.12 -10.82 -9.73
CA SER A 13 -21.16 -11.01 -10.81
C SER A 13 -19.94 -10.12 -10.65
N LEU A 14 -18.84 -10.42 -11.33
CA LEU A 14 -17.65 -9.56 -11.32
C LEU A 14 -17.99 -8.12 -11.72
N GLY A 15 -18.77 -7.94 -12.78
CA GLY A 15 -19.19 -6.61 -13.25
C GLY A 15 -20.03 -5.86 -12.23
N ASP A 16 -20.96 -6.55 -11.56
CA ASP A 16 -21.80 -5.91 -10.55
C ASP A 16 -21.03 -5.55 -9.28
N ARG A 17 -20.03 -6.37 -8.89
CA ARG A 17 -19.12 -6.03 -7.79
C ARG A 17 -18.34 -4.75 -8.08
N LEU A 18 -17.81 -4.61 -9.30
CA LEU A 18 -17.07 -3.41 -9.71
C LEU A 18 -17.96 -2.17 -9.69
N ARG A 19 -19.20 -2.27 -10.18
CA ARG A 19 -20.17 -1.17 -10.11
C ARG A 19 -20.53 -0.83 -8.66
N SER A 20 -20.80 -1.84 -7.83
CA SER A 20 -21.10 -1.63 -6.41
C SER A 20 -19.97 -0.90 -5.65
N LEU A 21 -18.70 -1.18 -5.99
CA LEU A 21 -17.54 -0.47 -5.42
C LEU A 21 -17.47 0.97 -5.91
N GLY A 22 -17.76 1.21 -7.19
CA GLY A 22 -17.84 2.56 -7.76
C GLY A 22 -18.97 3.38 -7.13
N ASP A 23 -20.18 2.82 -7.06
CA ASP A 23 -21.37 3.46 -6.49
C ASP A 23 -21.17 3.79 -4.99
N ALA A 24 -20.46 2.93 -4.26
CA ALA A 24 -20.10 3.16 -2.86
C ALA A 24 -18.93 4.13 -2.67
N GLY A 25 -18.29 4.60 -3.75
CA GLY A 25 -17.20 5.58 -3.71
C GLY A 25 -15.83 5.02 -3.36
N PHE A 26 -15.64 3.68 -3.44
CA PHE A 26 -14.33 3.04 -3.20
C PHE A 26 -13.48 2.92 -4.47
N LEU A 27 -14.09 3.05 -5.66
CA LEU A 27 -13.38 3.11 -6.94
C LEU A 27 -13.81 4.36 -7.71
N GLN A 28 -12.87 4.96 -8.42
CA GLN A 28 -13.17 6.04 -9.35
C GLN A 28 -13.85 5.47 -10.62
N PRO A 29 -14.71 6.24 -11.31
CA PRO A 29 -15.38 5.78 -12.53
C PRO A 29 -14.40 5.23 -13.59
N GLY A 30 -13.26 5.88 -13.80
CA GLY A 30 -12.23 5.43 -14.72
C GLY A 30 -11.58 4.10 -14.33
N ASP A 31 -11.50 3.78 -13.05
CA ASP A 31 -10.97 2.49 -12.59
C ASP A 31 -12.00 1.37 -12.78
N VAL A 32 -13.26 1.66 -12.55
CA VAL A 32 -14.37 0.72 -12.85
C VAL A 32 -14.36 0.35 -14.33
N GLU A 33 -14.27 1.33 -15.23
CA GLU A 33 -14.22 1.10 -16.67
C GLU A 33 -13.00 0.25 -17.09
N ARG A 34 -11.81 0.55 -16.55
CA ARG A 34 -10.58 -0.21 -16.82
C ARG A 34 -10.70 -1.67 -16.40
N LEU A 35 -11.20 -1.92 -15.20
CA LEU A 35 -11.39 -3.26 -14.65
C LEU A 35 -12.46 -4.04 -15.44
N LEU A 36 -13.57 -3.39 -15.83
CA LEU A 36 -14.61 -4.00 -16.67
C LEU A 36 -14.11 -4.33 -18.07
N ALA A 37 -13.20 -3.53 -18.63
CA ALA A 37 -12.64 -3.78 -19.94
C ALA A 37 -11.75 -5.04 -20.00
N GLY A 38 -11.37 -5.61 -18.86
CA GLY A 38 -10.53 -6.82 -18.77
C GLY A 38 -9.14 -6.67 -19.40
N LYS A 39 -8.70 -5.44 -19.64
CA LYS A 39 -7.35 -5.16 -20.15
C LYS A 39 -6.32 -5.31 -19.03
N PRO A 40 -5.08 -5.72 -19.33
CA PRO A 40 -4.01 -5.75 -18.35
C PRO A 40 -3.86 -4.38 -17.66
N LEU A 41 -3.89 -4.36 -16.33
CA LEU A 41 -3.71 -3.14 -15.54
C LEU A 41 -2.26 -2.63 -15.62
N LEU A 42 -1.32 -3.55 -15.84
CA LEU A 42 0.08 -3.25 -16.07
C LEU A 42 0.43 -3.60 -17.53
N PRO A 43 0.66 -2.61 -18.40
CA PRO A 43 1.15 -2.83 -19.76
C PRO A 43 2.56 -3.45 -19.75
N ALA A 44 2.87 -4.27 -20.76
CA ALA A 44 4.16 -5.00 -20.82
C ALA A 44 5.37 -4.06 -20.95
N ASP A 45 5.25 -2.98 -21.68
CA ASP A 45 6.26 -1.92 -21.82
C ASP A 45 6.48 -1.15 -20.51
N THR A 46 5.45 -0.97 -19.71
CA THR A 46 5.60 -0.42 -18.35
C THR A 46 6.34 -1.42 -17.45
N ALA A 47 5.98 -2.71 -17.51
CA ALA A 47 6.64 -3.76 -16.75
C ALA A 47 8.14 -3.87 -17.13
N ASP A 48 8.47 -3.76 -18.43
CA ASP A 48 9.85 -3.79 -18.94
C ASP A 48 10.71 -2.63 -18.40
N SER A 49 10.08 -1.51 -18.07
CA SER A 49 10.77 -0.36 -17.44
C SER A 49 10.94 -0.52 -15.92
N MET A 50 10.33 -1.53 -15.29
CA MET A 50 10.36 -1.74 -13.83
C MET A 50 11.45 -2.71 -13.39
N VAL A 51 11.70 -3.75 -14.22
CA VAL A 51 12.72 -4.78 -13.96
C VAL A 51 13.35 -5.23 -15.28
N GLU A 52 14.54 -5.81 -15.22
CA GLU A 52 15.28 -6.30 -16.38
C GLU A 52 14.69 -7.62 -16.90
N ASN A 53 14.87 -7.88 -18.20
CA ASN A 53 14.54 -9.14 -18.88
C ASN A 53 13.07 -9.54 -18.83
N VAL A 54 12.16 -8.57 -18.83
CA VAL A 54 10.72 -8.83 -18.85
C VAL A 54 10.29 -9.58 -20.12
N ILE A 55 9.53 -10.65 -19.96
CA ILE A 55 8.93 -11.41 -21.06
C ILE A 55 7.40 -11.30 -21.08
N GLY A 56 6.81 -10.64 -20.10
CA GLY A 56 5.36 -10.46 -19.98
C GLY A 56 4.92 -10.10 -18.57
N VAL A 57 3.62 -10.09 -18.35
CA VAL A 57 2.99 -9.79 -17.05
C VAL A 57 2.26 -11.04 -16.55
N PHE A 58 2.54 -11.42 -15.31
CA PHE A 58 1.85 -12.53 -14.64
C PHE A 58 0.64 -12.00 -13.85
N GLY A 59 -0.54 -12.49 -14.17
CA GLY A 59 -1.80 -12.09 -13.53
C GLY A 59 -2.07 -12.86 -12.25
N LEU A 60 -2.47 -12.14 -11.19
CA LEU A 60 -2.88 -12.69 -9.90
C LEU A 60 -4.32 -12.28 -9.59
N PRO A 61 -5.12 -13.13 -8.89
CA PRO A 61 -6.44 -12.75 -8.44
C PRO A 61 -6.38 -11.52 -7.53
N PHE A 62 -7.18 -10.50 -7.86
CA PHE A 62 -7.32 -9.28 -7.08
C PHE A 62 -8.72 -9.23 -6.49
N ALA A 63 -8.80 -9.32 -5.16
CA ALA A 63 -10.04 -9.34 -4.40
C ALA A 63 -10.11 -8.15 -3.44
N VAL A 64 -11.26 -7.99 -2.78
CA VAL A 64 -11.46 -6.96 -1.74
C VAL A 64 -12.19 -7.55 -0.54
N ALA A 65 -11.79 -7.14 0.65
CA ALA A 65 -12.47 -7.42 1.90
C ALA A 65 -13.26 -6.20 2.37
N PRO A 66 -14.61 -6.23 2.33
CA PRO A 66 -15.47 -5.18 2.85
C PRO A 66 -15.62 -5.23 4.38
N ASN A 67 -16.42 -4.32 4.92
CA ASN A 67 -16.85 -4.19 6.31
C ASN A 67 -15.83 -3.57 7.27
N PHE A 68 -14.66 -3.16 6.84
CA PHE A 68 -13.70 -2.52 7.72
C PHE A 68 -14.16 -1.13 8.16
N VAL A 69 -14.01 -0.87 9.45
CA VAL A 69 -14.03 0.48 10.04
C VAL A 69 -12.70 0.66 10.77
N VAL A 70 -11.95 1.67 10.39
CA VAL A 70 -10.67 2.02 11.02
C VAL A 70 -10.71 3.48 11.40
N ASN A 71 -10.47 3.78 12.67
CA ASN A 71 -10.53 5.14 13.22
C ASN A 71 -11.83 5.89 12.84
N GLY A 72 -12.96 5.16 12.89
CA GLY A 72 -14.28 5.70 12.56
C GLY A 72 -14.59 5.85 11.06
N HIS A 73 -13.70 5.48 10.16
CA HIS A 73 -13.87 5.56 8.71
C HIS A 73 -14.06 4.18 8.07
N ASP A 74 -14.92 4.12 7.06
CA ASP A 74 -15.19 2.90 6.28
C ASP A 74 -14.10 2.65 5.23
N TYR A 75 -13.63 1.39 5.17
CA TYR A 75 -12.64 0.96 4.19
C TYR A 75 -13.04 -0.36 3.54
N VAL A 76 -12.61 -0.51 2.28
CA VAL A 76 -12.56 -1.78 1.57
C VAL A 76 -11.08 -2.11 1.34
N VAL A 77 -10.64 -3.25 1.88
CA VAL A 77 -9.21 -3.62 1.88
C VAL A 77 -8.89 -4.47 0.65
N PRO A 78 -7.97 -4.04 -0.23
CA PRO A 78 -7.53 -4.84 -1.36
C PRO A 78 -6.69 -6.04 -0.89
N MET A 79 -6.90 -7.19 -1.53
CA MET A 79 -6.18 -8.44 -1.22
C MET A 79 -5.76 -9.13 -2.53
N VAL A 80 -4.54 -9.59 -2.59
CA VAL A 80 -3.96 -10.24 -3.77
C VAL A 80 -3.34 -11.57 -3.39
N VAL A 81 -3.56 -12.58 -4.23
CA VAL A 81 -2.98 -13.93 -4.06
C VAL A 81 -3.44 -14.65 -2.79
N GLU A 82 -4.65 -14.45 -2.38
CA GLU A 82 -5.17 -15.15 -1.22
C GLU A 82 -5.67 -16.56 -1.60
N GLU A 83 -5.53 -17.50 -0.68
CA GLU A 83 -6.13 -18.82 -0.81
C GLU A 83 -7.67 -18.77 -0.66
N PRO A 84 -8.38 -19.81 -1.10
CA PRO A 84 -9.82 -19.89 -0.91
C PRO A 84 -10.22 -19.70 0.55
N SER A 85 -11.29 -18.94 0.79
CA SER A 85 -11.87 -18.60 2.10
C SER A 85 -11.18 -17.50 2.90
N VAL A 86 -9.92 -17.13 2.64
CA VAL A 86 -9.22 -16.09 3.39
C VAL A 86 -9.93 -14.74 3.28
N VAL A 87 -10.26 -14.31 2.07
CA VAL A 87 -11.00 -13.04 1.86
C VAL A 87 -12.37 -13.05 2.56
N ALA A 88 -13.05 -14.20 2.53
CA ALA A 88 -14.33 -14.35 3.21
C ALA A 88 -14.17 -14.29 4.74
N ALA A 89 -13.15 -14.96 5.30
CA ALA A 89 -12.85 -14.97 6.72
C ALA A 89 -12.50 -13.55 7.22
N VAL A 90 -11.63 -12.82 6.50
CA VAL A 90 -11.25 -11.44 6.80
C VAL A 90 -12.46 -10.51 6.77
N SER A 91 -13.30 -10.61 5.74
CA SER A 91 -14.53 -9.82 5.62
C SER A 91 -15.54 -10.14 6.73
N GLY A 92 -15.63 -11.41 7.13
CA GLY A 92 -16.48 -11.89 8.24
C GLY A 92 -15.99 -11.37 9.58
N ALA A 93 -14.68 -11.44 9.85
CA ALA A 93 -14.07 -10.89 11.05
C ALA A 93 -14.26 -9.37 11.14
N ALA A 94 -13.98 -8.65 10.06
CA ALA A 94 -14.19 -7.20 9.99
C ALA A 94 -15.64 -6.80 10.34
N ARG A 95 -16.63 -7.59 9.88
CA ARG A 95 -18.04 -7.38 10.21
C ARG A 95 -18.33 -7.55 11.71
N LEU A 96 -17.65 -8.47 12.39
CA LEU A 96 -17.80 -8.66 13.84
C LEU A 96 -17.18 -7.48 14.60
N PHE A 97 -15.95 -7.10 14.28
CA PHE A 97 -15.28 -5.96 14.91
C PHE A 97 -16.01 -4.65 14.69
N ARG A 98 -16.61 -4.46 13.51
CA ARG A 98 -17.46 -3.30 13.20
C ARG A 98 -18.59 -3.10 14.21
N GLN A 99 -19.17 -4.18 14.78
CA GLN A 99 -20.24 -4.09 15.78
C GLN A 99 -19.78 -3.44 17.09
N SER A 100 -18.48 -3.49 17.36
CA SER A 100 -17.85 -2.89 18.54
C SER A 100 -17.13 -1.56 18.24
N GLY A 101 -17.39 -0.96 17.06
CA GLY A 101 -16.77 0.33 16.67
C GLY A 101 -15.66 0.21 15.63
N GLY A 102 -15.17 -1.00 15.34
CA GLY A 102 -14.10 -1.23 14.36
C GLY A 102 -12.74 -1.37 15.01
N PHE A 103 -11.72 -0.80 14.34
CA PHE A 103 -10.31 -0.85 14.76
C PHE A 103 -9.82 0.56 15.07
N ASP A 104 -9.17 0.73 16.22
CA ASP A 104 -8.37 1.91 16.53
C ASP A 104 -6.91 1.60 16.20
N VAL A 105 -6.34 2.37 15.29
CA VAL A 105 -5.00 2.14 14.74
C VAL A 105 -4.16 3.41 14.85
N THR A 106 -2.94 3.26 15.33
CA THR A 106 -1.89 4.27 15.26
C THR A 106 -0.72 3.72 14.46
N ALA A 107 -0.02 4.58 13.75
CA ALA A 107 1.19 4.24 13.00
C ALA A 107 2.24 5.32 13.24
N ASP A 108 3.49 4.90 13.29
CA ASP A 108 4.61 5.82 13.26
C ASP A 108 4.74 6.47 11.88
N ASP A 109 5.53 7.53 11.79
CA ASP A 109 5.85 8.15 10.51
C ASP A 109 6.46 7.13 9.55
N PRO A 110 6.17 7.20 8.23
CA PRO A 110 6.64 6.23 7.25
C PRO A 110 8.12 6.46 6.90
N LEU A 111 9.00 6.12 7.86
CA LEU A 111 10.45 6.23 7.71
C LEU A 111 11.05 4.90 7.27
N ALA A 112 11.82 4.91 6.19
CA ALA A 112 12.64 3.79 5.78
C ALA A 112 13.97 3.83 6.56
N ILE A 113 14.28 2.74 7.29
CA ILE A 113 15.51 2.64 8.08
C ILE A 113 16.61 2.05 7.20
N GLY A 114 17.68 2.82 6.98
CA GLY A 114 18.91 2.35 6.37
C GLY A 114 19.98 2.08 7.43
N GLN A 115 20.93 1.18 7.14
CA GLN A 115 22.08 0.90 8.00
C GLN A 115 23.36 1.01 7.20
N VAL A 116 24.34 1.72 7.74
CA VAL A 116 25.70 1.80 7.21
C VAL A 116 26.64 1.31 8.31
N GLN A 117 27.36 0.22 8.02
CA GLN A 117 28.36 -0.31 8.95
C GLN A 117 29.73 0.32 8.65
N ILE A 118 30.32 0.95 9.65
CA ILE A 118 31.69 1.44 9.61
C ILE A 118 32.55 0.44 10.39
N VAL A 119 33.60 -0.07 9.77
CA VAL A 119 34.50 -1.08 10.34
C VAL A 119 35.87 -0.47 10.60
N ASP A 120 36.72 -1.18 11.35
CA ASP A 120 38.10 -0.79 11.69
C ASP A 120 38.16 0.58 12.41
N VAL A 121 37.24 0.79 13.36
CA VAL A 121 37.19 2.03 14.16
C VAL A 121 37.91 1.80 15.47
N ASP A 122 38.97 2.61 15.70
CA ASP A 122 39.81 2.50 16.90
C ASP A 122 39.04 2.86 18.19
N ASP A 123 38.18 3.89 18.13
CA ASP A 123 37.34 4.36 19.24
C ASP A 123 35.89 4.52 18.76
N PRO A 124 35.02 3.52 18.99
CA PRO A 124 33.62 3.59 18.56
C PRO A 124 32.81 4.71 19.23
N ASP A 125 33.09 5.00 20.51
CA ASP A 125 32.35 6.05 21.24
C ASP A 125 32.70 7.45 20.71
N ALA A 126 33.96 7.70 20.44
CA ALA A 126 34.40 8.94 19.79
C ALA A 126 33.82 9.06 18.38
N ALA A 127 33.79 7.97 17.60
CA ALA A 127 33.19 7.96 16.25
C ALA A 127 31.71 8.27 16.26
N VAL A 128 30.93 7.73 17.20
CA VAL A 128 29.52 8.06 17.39
C VAL A 128 29.34 9.54 17.70
N GLY A 129 30.17 10.10 18.59
CA GLY A 129 30.15 11.53 18.88
C GLY A 129 30.41 12.40 17.65
N MET A 130 31.35 12.00 16.80
CA MET A 130 31.64 12.70 15.53
C MET A 130 30.48 12.62 14.55
N LEU A 131 29.79 11.47 14.45
CA LEU A 131 28.62 11.32 13.59
C LEU A 131 27.48 12.23 14.04
N TYR A 132 27.16 12.27 15.32
CA TYR A 132 26.14 13.20 15.84
C TYR A 132 26.52 14.67 15.60
N ALA A 133 27.80 15.02 15.76
CA ALA A 133 28.25 16.38 15.49
C ALA A 133 28.13 16.78 14.01
N ALA A 134 28.16 15.81 13.10
CA ALA A 134 28.05 15.99 11.64
C ALA A 134 26.65 15.71 11.10
N GLU A 135 25.64 15.45 11.93
CA GLU A 135 24.29 14.98 11.52
C GLU A 135 23.67 15.89 10.45
N GLU A 136 23.62 17.20 10.71
CA GLU A 136 23.01 18.17 9.79
C GLU A 136 23.72 18.20 8.43
N ASP A 137 25.05 18.15 8.42
CA ASP A 137 25.86 18.16 7.21
C ASP A 137 25.67 16.85 6.41
N LEU A 138 25.59 15.71 7.08
CA LEU A 138 25.35 14.41 6.47
C LEU A 138 23.96 14.34 5.82
N ILE A 139 22.92 14.82 6.51
CA ILE A 139 21.56 14.89 5.98
C ILE A 139 21.49 15.83 4.78
N ALA A 140 22.13 17.00 4.86
CA ALA A 140 22.19 17.96 3.76
C ALA A 140 22.87 17.35 2.52
N ALA A 141 24.01 16.71 2.69
CA ALA A 141 24.74 16.06 1.62
C ALA A 141 23.94 14.89 0.99
N ALA A 142 23.27 14.09 1.80
CA ALA A 142 22.43 13.00 1.32
C ALA A 142 21.27 13.51 0.47
N ASN A 143 20.59 14.57 0.89
CA ASN A 143 19.50 15.19 0.14
C ASN A 143 19.98 15.85 -1.16
N GLU A 144 21.17 16.45 -1.16
CA GLU A 144 21.78 17.05 -2.36
C GLU A 144 22.05 15.99 -3.43
N LEU A 145 22.50 14.79 -3.05
CA LEU A 145 22.74 13.67 -3.98
C LEU A 145 21.43 13.10 -4.55
N GLN A 146 20.30 13.28 -3.87
CA GLN A 146 19.01 12.70 -4.23
C GLN A 146 17.95 13.74 -4.63
N GLN A 147 18.34 14.75 -5.40
CA GLN A 147 17.47 15.86 -5.82
C GLN A 147 16.13 15.41 -6.45
N LYS A 148 16.15 14.30 -7.21
CA LYS A 148 14.91 13.74 -7.79
C LYS A 148 13.94 13.18 -6.74
N LEU A 149 14.45 12.62 -5.66
CA LEU A 149 13.67 12.14 -4.53
C LEU A 149 13.09 13.34 -3.77
N VAL A 150 13.94 14.32 -3.48
CA VAL A 150 13.54 15.56 -2.78
C VAL A 150 12.46 16.31 -3.55
N ALA A 151 12.58 16.43 -4.88
CA ALA A 151 11.57 17.07 -5.74
C ALA A 151 10.19 16.37 -5.71
N ARG A 152 10.14 15.09 -5.29
CA ARG A 152 8.91 14.31 -5.12
C ARG A 152 8.38 14.32 -3.67
N GLY A 153 8.98 15.11 -2.79
CA GLY A 153 8.60 15.20 -1.39
C GLY A 153 9.30 14.20 -0.45
N GLY A 154 10.19 13.35 -0.98
CA GLY A 154 11.06 12.50 -0.16
C GLY A 154 12.23 13.28 0.40
N ARG A 155 12.75 12.83 1.54
CA ARG A 155 13.96 13.40 2.18
C ARG A 155 14.60 12.38 3.11
N VAL A 156 15.85 12.57 3.40
CA VAL A 156 16.58 11.89 4.47
C VAL A 156 16.36 12.66 5.77
#